data_ea1ffe93c39b8e2dc641c22878aec80d
#
_entry.id   ea1ffe93c39b8e2dc641c22878aec80d
#
_cell.length_a   1.000
_cell.length_b   1.000
_cell.length_c   1.000
_cell.angle_alpha   90.00
_cell.angle_beta   90.00
_cell.angle_gamma   90.00
#
_symmetry.space_group_name_H-M   'P 1'
#
loop_
_entity.id
_entity.type
_entity.pdbx_description
1 polymer ?
#
loop_
_entity_poly.entity_id
_entity_poly.type
_entity_poly.pdbx_seq_one_letter_code
_entity_poly.pdbx_strand_id
1 'polypeptide(L)'
;MGDYRYTCEGSHMKAPIGARVSIRFHDPEGGFRDLVGYLESENSLRNRHGELIEFDVEKIAIYKVIEEKIHSAGHGAPLSIRIQELERILTATWPPLRQEFFGKWLIRTSGKFTMRANSVLPSGKAPYGEPSQDIDSSIAHVITHYEKEGLAPTFAIPLPTYADLDSKLFE
;
A
#
# COMPACT_ATOMS: atom_id res chain seq x y z
N MET A 1 -17.25 12.74 -5.18
CA MET A 1 -16.56 13.94 -4.65
C MET A 1 -17.62 14.76 -3.91
N GLY A 2 -17.84 14.43 -2.63
CA GLY A 2 -18.86 15.08 -1.81
C GLY A 2 -18.20 16.14 -0.94
N ASP A 3 -18.42 17.38 -1.27
CA ASP A 3 -17.92 18.55 -0.53
C ASP A 3 -18.90 18.82 0.61
N TYR A 4 -18.74 18.12 1.74
CA TYR A 4 -19.53 18.37 2.94
C TYR A 4 -18.93 19.54 3.71
N ARG A 5 -19.34 20.76 3.35
CA ARG A 5 -19.09 21.96 4.17
C ARG A 5 -20.26 22.10 5.13
N TYR A 6 -19.98 21.93 6.41
CA TYR A 6 -20.94 22.28 7.44
C TYR A 6 -20.73 23.75 7.84
N THR A 7 -21.70 24.60 7.56
CA THR A 7 -21.77 25.95 8.10
C THR A 7 -22.51 25.90 9.43
N CYS A 8 -21.96 26.53 10.46
CA CYS A 8 -22.70 26.73 11.70
C CYS A 8 -23.75 27.86 11.49
N GLU A 9 -24.98 27.47 11.19
CA GLU A 9 -26.12 28.31 11.52
C GLU A 9 -26.63 27.90 12.90
N GLY A 10 -26.23 28.67 13.95
CA GLY A 10 -26.63 28.48 15.36
C GLY A 10 -25.79 27.47 16.15
N SER A 11 -25.27 27.91 17.20
CA SER A 11 -24.58 27.46 18.44
C SER A 11 -24.24 25.98 18.71
N HIS A 12 -24.30 25.01 17.78
CA HIS A 12 -23.90 23.65 18.08
C HIS A 12 -23.12 23.01 16.93
N MET A 13 -21.86 22.68 17.21
CA MET A 13 -21.04 21.86 16.34
C MET A 13 -21.55 20.40 16.40
N LYS A 14 -22.01 19.85 15.26
CA LYS A 14 -22.52 18.48 15.16
C LYS A 14 -21.43 17.44 14.80
N ALA A 15 -20.20 17.64 15.26
CA ALA A 15 -19.15 16.66 15.08
C ALA A 15 -19.09 15.72 16.29
N PRO A 16 -18.96 14.38 16.09
CA PRO A 16 -18.87 13.45 17.21
C PRO A 16 -17.55 13.65 17.98
N ILE A 17 -17.58 13.45 19.30
CA ILE A 17 -16.38 13.41 20.14
C ILE A 17 -15.45 12.33 19.60
N GLY A 18 -14.14 12.58 19.53
CA GLY A 18 -13.14 11.73 18.91
C GLY A 18 -12.96 11.99 17.40
N ALA A 19 -13.83 12.76 16.75
CA ALA A 19 -13.63 13.10 15.36
C ALA A 19 -12.47 14.07 15.18
N ARG A 20 -11.70 13.88 14.11
CA ARG A 20 -10.70 14.85 13.69
C ARG A 20 -11.39 16.02 12.98
N VAL A 21 -11.16 17.24 13.44
CA VAL A 21 -11.80 18.44 12.91
C VAL A 21 -10.78 19.51 12.54
N SER A 22 -11.14 20.34 11.59
CA SER A 22 -10.52 21.63 11.33
C SER A 22 -11.56 22.71 11.60
N ILE A 23 -11.28 23.58 12.53
CA ILE A 23 -12.17 24.65 12.99
C ILE A 23 -11.53 25.99 12.68
N ARG A 24 -12.27 26.87 12.04
CA ARG A 24 -11.85 28.25 11.74
C ARG A 24 -12.62 29.22 12.62
N PHE A 25 -11.92 30.11 13.27
CA PHE A 25 -12.44 31.13 14.15
C PHE A 25 -12.25 32.51 13.53
N HIS A 26 -13.18 33.45 13.84
CA HIS A 26 -12.93 34.85 13.64
C HIS A 26 -11.89 35.33 14.63
N ASP A 27 -10.84 36.00 14.14
CA ASP A 27 -9.85 36.62 15.01
C ASP A 27 -10.37 38.02 15.44
N PRO A 28 -10.29 38.36 16.73
CA PRO A 28 -10.71 39.69 17.22
C PRO A 28 -9.95 40.87 16.59
N GLU A 29 -8.72 40.64 16.16
CA GLU A 29 -7.89 41.66 15.50
C GLU A 29 -8.11 41.71 13.97
N GLY A 30 -9.02 40.90 13.45
CA GLY A 30 -9.36 40.78 12.03
C GLY A 30 -8.66 39.60 11.39
N GLY A 31 -9.41 38.88 10.50
CA GLY A 31 -8.93 37.67 9.83
C GLY A 31 -9.46 36.39 10.46
N PHE A 32 -8.75 35.30 10.23
CA PHE A 32 -9.15 33.96 10.70
C PHE A 32 -7.98 33.21 11.31
N ARG A 33 -8.30 32.38 12.30
CA ARG A 33 -7.37 31.44 12.92
C ARG A 33 -7.93 30.02 12.80
N ASP A 34 -7.09 29.07 12.40
CA ASP A 34 -7.48 27.67 12.26
C ASP A 34 -6.93 26.82 13.41
N LEU A 35 -7.76 25.92 13.95
CA LEU A 35 -7.37 24.86 14.88
C LEU A 35 -7.67 23.51 14.24
N VAL A 36 -6.71 22.56 14.33
CA VAL A 36 -6.87 21.22 13.81
C VAL A 36 -6.50 20.22 14.90
N GLY A 37 -7.40 19.26 15.17
CA GLY A 37 -7.18 18.25 16.20
C GLY A 37 -8.34 17.28 16.31
N TYR A 38 -8.28 16.45 17.36
CA TYR A 38 -9.36 15.51 17.71
C TYR A 38 -10.22 16.12 18.81
N LEU A 39 -11.52 16.13 18.62
CA LEU A 39 -12.47 16.64 19.63
C LEU A 39 -12.44 15.77 20.88
N GLU A 40 -12.18 16.39 22.03
CA GLU A 40 -12.24 15.76 23.36
C GLU A 40 -13.57 16.07 24.05
N SER A 41 -14.12 17.25 23.75
CA SER A 41 -15.44 17.72 24.22
C SER A 41 -16.06 18.65 23.19
N GLU A 42 -17.25 19.20 23.49
CA GLU A 42 -17.93 20.17 22.63
C GLU A 42 -17.14 21.47 22.42
N ASN A 43 -16.24 21.81 23.33
CA ASN A 43 -15.46 23.06 23.34
C ASN A 43 -13.95 22.87 23.48
N SER A 44 -13.44 21.65 23.32
CA SER A 44 -12.01 21.36 23.39
C SER A 44 -11.55 20.34 22.36
N LEU A 45 -10.34 20.50 21.87
CA LEU A 45 -9.70 19.55 20.98
C LEU A 45 -8.24 19.31 21.38
N ARG A 46 -7.74 18.13 21.08
CA ARG A 46 -6.31 17.77 21.22
C ARG A 46 -5.62 17.93 19.87
N ASN A 47 -4.61 18.80 19.85
CA ASN A 47 -3.83 19.04 18.64
C ASN A 47 -2.80 17.91 18.35
N ARG A 48 -2.08 18.02 17.22
CA ARG A 48 -1.04 17.05 16.81
C ARG A 48 0.15 16.95 17.79
N HIS A 49 0.32 17.91 18.68
CA HIS A 49 1.39 17.93 19.70
C HIS A 49 0.93 17.33 21.04
N GLY A 50 -0.33 16.88 21.10
CA GLY A 50 -0.92 16.31 22.31
C GLY A 50 -1.46 17.36 23.30
N GLU A 51 -1.46 18.63 22.92
CA GLU A 51 -1.96 19.73 23.75
C GLU A 51 -3.48 19.82 23.68
N LEU A 52 -4.13 19.94 24.82
CA LEU A 52 -5.56 20.21 24.91
C LEU A 52 -5.79 21.71 24.74
N ILE A 53 -6.58 22.08 23.75
CA ILE A 53 -6.93 23.47 23.42
C ILE A 53 -8.41 23.64 23.63
N GLU A 54 -8.79 24.53 24.55
CA GLU A 54 -10.17 24.98 24.73
C GLU A 54 -10.47 26.12 23.75
N PHE A 55 -11.70 26.15 23.25
CA PHE A 55 -12.15 27.18 22.32
C PHE A 55 -13.59 27.61 22.61
N ASP A 56 -13.92 28.81 22.18
CA ASP A 56 -15.26 29.37 22.29
C ASP A 56 -16.08 28.96 21.05
N VAL A 57 -17.11 28.16 21.27
CA VAL A 57 -17.98 27.63 20.20
C VAL A 57 -18.68 28.77 19.44
N GLU A 58 -19.00 29.88 20.13
CA GLU A 58 -19.70 31.03 19.52
C GLU A 58 -18.80 31.78 18.52
N LYS A 59 -17.48 31.62 18.61
CA LYS A 59 -16.51 32.25 17.69
C LYS A 59 -16.19 31.43 16.47
N ILE A 60 -16.79 30.26 16.34
CA ILE A 60 -16.56 29.38 15.18
C ILE A 60 -17.19 30.01 13.93
N ALA A 61 -16.34 30.34 12.96
CA ALA A 61 -16.79 30.81 11.64
C ALA A 61 -17.25 29.64 10.77
N ILE A 62 -16.45 28.55 10.75
CA ILE A 62 -16.75 27.34 9.99
C ILE A 62 -15.95 26.17 10.58
N TYR A 63 -16.50 24.97 10.52
CA TYR A 63 -15.75 23.76 10.82
C TYR A 63 -15.93 22.69 9.75
N LYS A 64 -14.98 21.78 9.68
CA LYS A 64 -15.00 20.61 8.80
C LYS A 64 -14.55 19.40 9.60
N VAL A 65 -15.32 18.31 9.52
CA VAL A 65 -14.86 17.00 9.96
C VAL A 65 -13.87 16.47 8.91
N ILE A 66 -12.66 16.14 9.34
CA ILE A 66 -11.64 15.54 8.49
C ILE A 66 -11.85 14.04 8.54
N GLU A 67 -12.35 13.48 7.45
CA GLU A 67 -12.42 12.04 7.31
C GLU A 67 -11.00 11.46 7.35
N GLU A 68 -10.77 10.47 8.21
CA GLU A 68 -9.52 9.73 8.18
C GLU A 68 -9.45 9.04 6.83
N LYS A 69 -8.38 9.33 6.08
CA LYS A 69 -8.10 8.55 4.87
C LYS A 69 -7.84 7.12 5.31
N ILE A 70 -8.74 6.22 4.95
CA ILE A 70 -8.49 4.79 5.08
C ILE A 70 -7.30 4.49 4.18
N HIS A 71 -6.14 4.29 4.79
CA HIS A 71 -4.96 3.89 4.06
C HIS A 71 -5.13 2.43 3.64
N SER A 72 -4.99 2.18 2.35
CA SER A 72 -4.96 0.81 1.84
C SER A 72 -3.83 0.02 2.49
N ALA A 73 -4.01 -1.29 2.65
CA ALA A 73 -2.97 -2.17 3.16
C ALA A 73 -1.63 -1.93 2.44
N GLY A 74 -0.54 -1.85 3.19
CA GLY A 74 0.79 -1.55 2.67
C GLY A 74 1.05 -0.07 2.37
N HIS A 75 0.16 0.86 2.75
CA HIS A 75 0.42 2.29 2.61
C HIS A 75 1.70 2.69 3.38
N GLY A 76 2.59 3.40 2.68
CA GLY A 76 3.90 3.79 3.22
C GLY A 76 5.01 2.74 3.08
N ALA A 77 4.70 1.48 2.78
CA ALA A 77 5.72 0.49 2.46
C ALA A 77 6.34 0.76 1.07
N PRO A 78 7.64 0.49 0.88
CA PRO A 78 8.29 0.57 -0.42
C PRO A 78 7.53 -0.23 -1.49
N LEU A 79 7.51 0.28 -2.71
CA LEU A 79 6.78 -0.36 -3.82
C LEU A 79 7.22 -1.82 -4.03
N SER A 80 8.51 -2.11 -3.92
CA SER A 80 9.06 -3.46 -4.03
C SER A 80 8.45 -4.44 -3.02
N ILE A 81 8.29 -4.02 -1.77
CA ILE A 81 7.66 -4.85 -0.72
C ILE A 81 6.18 -5.08 -1.02
N ARG A 82 5.47 -4.05 -1.47
CA ARG A 82 4.05 -4.15 -1.82
C ARG A 82 3.82 -5.10 -3.00
N ILE A 83 4.69 -5.04 -4.01
CA ILE A 83 4.62 -5.93 -5.18
C ILE A 83 4.91 -7.37 -4.78
N GLN A 84 5.95 -7.62 -3.98
CA GLN A 84 6.27 -8.97 -3.49
C GLN A 84 5.12 -9.58 -2.67
N GLU A 85 4.52 -8.80 -1.79
CA GLU A 85 3.37 -9.26 -1.00
C GLU A 85 2.14 -9.52 -1.87
N LEU A 86 1.88 -8.69 -2.86
CA LEU A 86 0.80 -8.90 -3.82
C LEU A 86 1.01 -10.20 -4.62
N GLU A 87 2.22 -10.48 -5.10
CA GLU A 87 2.55 -11.72 -5.82
C GLU A 87 2.40 -12.96 -4.92
N ARG A 88 2.76 -12.84 -3.63
CA ARG A 88 2.54 -13.90 -2.64
C ARG A 88 1.05 -14.20 -2.46
N ILE A 89 0.22 -13.18 -2.31
CA ILE A 89 -1.24 -13.31 -2.19
C ILE A 89 -1.83 -13.91 -3.45
N LEU A 90 -1.43 -13.43 -4.62
CA LEU A 90 -1.90 -13.95 -5.91
C LEU A 90 -1.53 -15.43 -6.11
N THR A 91 -0.36 -15.86 -5.64
CA THR A 91 0.03 -17.28 -5.68
C THR A 91 -0.82 -18.12 -4.73
N ALA A 92 -1.19 -17.57 -3.57
CA ALA A 92 -2.06 -18.27 -2.61
C ALA A 92 -3.52 -18.37 -3.09
N THR A 93 -4.03 -17.36 -3.82
CA THR A 93 -5.40 -17.37 -4.36
C THR A 93 -5.55 -18.24 -5.60
N TRP A 94 -4.48 -18.44 -6.34
CA TRP A 94 -4.44 -19.33 -7.51
C TRP A 94 -3.21 -20.22 -7.45
N PRO A 95 -3.20 -21.24 -6.55
CA PRO A 95 -2.03 -22.08 -6.34
C PRO A 95 -1.73 -22.94 -7.56
N PRO A 96 -0.46 -23.13 -7.92
CA PRO A 96 -0.06 -24.08 -8.94
C PRO A 96 -0.29 -25.51 -8.44
N LEU A 97 -0.39 -26.47 -9.36
CA LEU A 97 -0.49 -27.90 -9.02
C LEU A 97 0.76 -28.41 -8.34
N ARG A 98 1.92 -27.92 -8.76
CA ARG A 98 3.23 -28.22 -8.15
C ARG A 98 4.02 -26.93 -7.99
N GLN A 99 4.73 -26.83 -6.89
CA GLN A 99 5.65 -25.72 -6.64
C GLN A 99 6.88 -26.21 -5.90
N GLU A 100 8.01 -25.64 -6.25
CA GLU A 100 9.26 -25.88 -5.55
C GLU A 100 10.05 -24.59 -5.39
N PHE A 101 10.85 -24.53 -4.32
CA PHE A 101 11.75 -23.42 -4.08
C PHE A 101 13.14 -23.76 -4.62
N PHE A 102 13.65 -22.88 -5.46
CA PHE A 102 15.04 -22.89 -5.90
C PHE A 102 15.76 -21.67 -5.31
N GLY A 103 16.33 -21.83 -4.15
CA GLY A 103 16.69 -20.73 -3.28
C GLY A 103 15.42 -20.00 -2.81
N LYS A 104 15.30 -18.71 -3.10
CA LYS A 104 14.06 -17.95 -2.87
C LYS A 104 13.18 -17.81 -4.12
N TRP A 105 13.63 -18.30 -5.26
CA TRP A 105 12.79 -18.35 -6.45
C TRP A 105 11.74 -19.44 -6.30
N LEU A 106 10.49 -19.14 -6.68
CA LEU A 106 9.39 -20.08 -6.66
C LEU A 106 9.11 -20.58 -8.08
N ILE A 107 9.45 -21.84 -8.36
CA ILE A 107 9.13 -22.52 -9.63
C ILE A 107 7.72 -23.10 -9.51
N ARG A 108 6.83 -22.75 -10.43
CA ARG A 108 5.42 -23.14 -10.43
C ARG A 108 5.09 -23.94 -11.68
N THR A 109 4.39 -25.07 -11.52
CA THR A 109 3.99 -25.94 -12.63
C THR A 109 2.55 -26.40 -12.47
N SER A 110 1.73 -26.20 -13.52
CA SER A 110 0.29 -26.52 -13.52
C SER A 110 -0.21 -27.09 -14.86
N GLY A 111 0.65 -27.75 -15.62
CA GLY A 111 0.30 -28.24 -16.94
C GLY A 111 0.07 -27.09 -17.92
N LYS A 112 -0.82 -27.28 -18.92
CA LYS A 112 -0.90 -26.35 -20.08
C LYS A 112 -1.86 -25.16 -19.91
N PHE A 113 -2.46 -24.94 -18.75
CA PHE A 113 -3.63 -24.05 -18.66
C PHE A 113 -3.36 -22.58 -18.40
N THR A 114 -2.29 -22.18 -17.70
CA THR A 114 -2.05 -20.78 -17.38
C THR A 114 -0.56 -20.42 -17.37
N MET A 115 -0.22 -19.27 -17.92
CA MET A 115 1.15 -18.75 -17.85
C MET A 115 1.58 -18.46 -16.40
N ARG A 116 0.71 -17.85 -15.58
CA ARG A 116 1.04 -17.50 -14.20
C ARG A 116 1.40 -18.72 -13.35
N ALA A 117 0.64 -19.81 -13.48
CA ALA A 117 0.87 -21.02 -12.72
C ALA A 117 1.95 -21.94 -13.36
N ASN A 118 2.51 -21.55 -14.50
CA ASN A 118 3.63 -22.17 -15.19
C ASN A 118 4.76 -21.17 -15.39
N SER A 119 5.20 -20.53 -14.32
CA SER A 119 6.27 -19.54 -14.39
C SER A 119 7.08 -19.51 -13.10
N VAL A 120 8.32 -19.10 -13.20
CA VAL A 120 9.16 -18.79 -12.04
C VAL A 120 8.81 -17.41 -11.52
N LEU A 121 8.63 -17.30 -10.21
CA LEU A 121 8.51 -16.06 -9.50
C LEU A 121 9.82 -15.76 -8.75
N PRO A 122 10.64 -14.81 -9.22
CA PRO A 122 11.82 -14.37 -8.51
C PRO A 122 11.46 -13.73 -7.17
N SER A 123 12.26 -14.01 -6.14
CA SER A 123 12.11 -13.43 -4.81
C SER A 123 13.47 -13.27 -4.13
N GLY A 124 13.51 -12.44 -3.09
CA GLY A 124 14.73 -12.11 -2.36
C GLY A 124 15.29 -10.75 -2.77
N LYS A 125 16.59 -10.54 -2.57
CA LYS A 125 17.25 -9.26 -2.83
C LYS A 125 17.34 -8.94 -4.32
N ALA A 126 17.05 -7.68 -4.65
CA ALA A 126 17.37 -7.15 -5.98
C ALA A 126 18.90 -7.21 -6.24
N PRO A 127 19.34 -7.27 -7.50
CA PRO A 127 18.54 -7.09 -8.72
C PRO A 127 17.95 -8.37 -9.32
N TYR A 128 18.41 -9.56 -8.91
CA TYR A 128 18.05 -10.84 -9.52
C TYR A 128 17.19 -11.74 -8.64
N GLY A 129 16.95 -11.34 -7.39
CA GLY A 129 16.46 -12.24 -6.36
C GLY A 129 17.59 -13.09 -5.78
N GLU A 130 17.23 -14.15 -5.06
CA GLU A 130 18.20 -15.06 -4.40
C GLU A 130 17.93 -16.52 -4.82
N PRO A 131 18.29 -16.92 -6.04
CA PRO A 131 18.25 -18.32 -6.45
C PRO A 131 19.34 -19.15 -5.76
N SER A 132 19.30 -20.48 -5.89
CA SER A 132 20.27 -21.38 -5.24
C SER A 132 21.67 -21.35 -5.86
N GLN A 133 21.83 -20.82 -7.06
CA GLN A 133 23.08 -20.77 -7.81
C GLN A 133 23.35 -19.37 -8.34
N ASP A 134 24.46 -19.17 -9.05
CA ASP A 134 24.69 -17.95 -9.83
C ASP A 134 23.57 -17.74 -10.87
N ILE A 135 23.45 -16.54 -11.37
CA ILE A 135 22.29 -16.14 -12.19
C ILE A 135 22.21 -16.94 -13.50
N ASP A 136 23.32 -17.15 -14.19
CA ASP A 136 23.33 -17.82 -15.49
C ASP A 136 22.98 -19.32 -15.31
N SER A 137 23.56 -19.97 -14.32
CA SER A 137 23.23 -21.37 -13.95
C SER A 137 21.77 -21.49 -13.50
N SER A 138 21.25 -20.49 -12.83
CA SER A 138 19.85 -20.48 -12.35
C SER A 138 18.85 -20.33 -13.50
N ILE A 139 19.15 -19.48 -14.47
CA ILE A 139 18.35 -19.36 -15.70
C ILE A 139 18.37 -20.68 -16.47
N ALA A 140 19.54 -21.29 -16.67
CA ALA A 140 19.67 -22.56 -17.35
C ALA A 140 18.92 -23.70 -16.63
N HIS A 141 18.93 -23.70 -15.29
CA HIS A 141 18.16 -24.65 -14.50
C HIS A 141 16.65 -24.49 -14.75
N VAL A 142 16.14 -23.27 -14.74
CA VAL A 142 14.71 -22.98 -15.01
C VAL A 142 14.33 -23.42 -16.42
N ILE A 143 15.15 -23.10 -17.43
CA ILE A 143 14.91 -23.53 -18.82
C ILE A 143 14.79 -25.06 -18.87
N THR A 144 15.79 -25.75 -18.33
CA THR A 144 15.81 -27.24 -18.31
C THR A 144 14.61 -27.82 -17.58
N HIS A 145 14.16 -27.18 -16.47
CA HIS A 145 13.00 -27.63 -15.71
C HIS A 145 11.71 -27.58 -16.57
N TYR A 146 11.43 -26.46 -17.20
CA TYR A 146 10.22 -26.32 -18.01
C TYR A 146 10.25 -27.14 -19.30
N GLU A 147 11.40 -27.26 -19.95
CA GLU A 147 11.56 -28.10 -21.13
C GLU A 147 11.25 -29.58 -20.83
N LYS A 148 11.71 -30.12 -19.69
CA LYS A 148 11.37 -31.46 -19.22
C LYS A 148 9.89 -31.70 -19.02
N GLU A 149 9.16 -30.64 -18.64
CA GLU A 149 7.70 -30.66 -18.48
C GLU A 149 6.95 -30.40 -19.79
N GLY A 150 7.67 -30.18 -20.89
CA GLY A 150 7.09 -29.82 -22.19
C GLY A 150 6.40 -28.44 -22.20
N LEU A 151 6.90 -27.55 -21.37
CA LEU A 151 6.40 -26.17 -21.18
C LEU A 151 7.44 -25.15 -21.66
N ALA A 152 7.00 -23.99 -22.10
CA ALA A 152 7.90 -22.88 -22.39
C ALA A 152 8.44 -22.28 -21.08
N PRO A 153 9.76 -22.04 -20.98
CA PRO A 153 10.34 -21.33 -19.85
C PRO A 153 9.73 -19.93 -19.73
N THR A 154 9.16 -19.62 -18.58
CA THR A 154 8.48 -18.36 -18.35
C THR A 154 8.87 -17.78 -17.00
N PHE A 155 9.19 -16.50 -16.98
CA PHE A 155 9.47 -15.74 -15.75
C PHE A 155 8.34 -14.73 -15.50
N ALA A 156 7.78 -14.73 -14.30
CA ALA A 156 6.86 -13.70 -13.82
C ALA A 156 7.67 -12.69 -13.01
N ILE A 157 8.11 -11.63 -13.67
CA ILE A 157 9.06 -10.66 -13.08
C ILE A 157 8.31 -9.51 -12.41
N PRO A 158 8.40 -9.35 -11.07
CA PRO A 158 7.85 -8.21 -10.36
C PRO A 158 8.64 -6.92 -10.64
N LEU A 159 8.19 -6.14 -11.61
CA LEU A 159 8.80 -4.85 -11.92
C LEU A 159 8.33 -3.75 -10.95
N PRO A 160 9.18 -2.76 -10.63
CA PRO A 160 10.57 -2.56 -11.14
C PRO A 160 11.63 -3.32 -10.34
N THR A 161 11.27 -4.16 -9.35
CA THR A 161 12.20 -4.74 -8.38
C THR A 161 13.31 -5.56 -9.04
N TYR A 162 12.99 -6.30 -10.09
CA TYR A 162 13.93 -7.19 -10.79
C TYR A 162 14.09 -6.79 -12.28
N ALA A 163 14.18 -5.49 -12.56
CA ALA A 163 14.36 -4.99 -13.93
C ALA A 163 15.65 -5.51 -14.58
N ASP A 164 16.72 -5.70 -13.79
CA ASP A 164 17.99 -6.21 -14.30
C ASP A 164 17.88 -7.69 -14.69
N LEU A 165 17.07 -8.48 -13.98
CA LEU A 165 16.75 -9.86 -14.38
C LEU A 165 15.98 -9.88 -15.70
N ASP A 166 14.98 -8.98 -15.83
CA ASP A 166 14.23 -8.84 -17.07
C ASP A 166 15.16 -8.53 -18.25
N SER A 167 16.06 -7.55 -18.09
CA SER A 167 17.05 -7.21 -19.11
C SER A 167 17.97 -8.39 -19.44
N LYS A 168 18.43 -9.12 -18.43
CA LYS A 168 19.34 -10.26 -18.61
C LYS A 168 18.70 -11.44 -19.38
N LEU A 169 17.39 -11.61 -19.28
CA LEU A 169 16.68 -12.66 -20.03
C LEU A 169 16.54 -12.36 -21.53
N PHE A 170 16.87 -11.15 -21.97
CA PHE A 170 16.89 -10.78 -23.38
C PHE A 170 18.28 -10.88 -24.02
N GLU A 171 19.32 -11.20 -23.25
CA GLU A 171 20.69 -11.44 -23.75
C GLU A 171 20.84 -12.87 -24.29
#